data_984ecc00ef9bfbbfd7e50d0eafe897dc
#
_entry.id   984ecc00ef9bfbbfd7e50d0eafe897dc
#
_cell.length_a   1.000
_cell.length_b   1.000
_cell.length_c   1.000
_cell.angle_alpha   90.00
_cell.angle_beta   90.00
_cell.angle_gamma   90.00
#
_symmetry.space_group_name_H-M   'P 1'
#
loop_
_entity.id
_entity.type
_entity.pdbx_description
1 polymer ?
#
loop_
_entity_poly.entity_id
_entity_poly.type
_entity_poly.pdbx_seq_one_letter_code
_entity_poly.pdbx_strand_id
1 'polypeptide(L)'
;ACGGSSSSTASSTASSAAASAAPAEDVTIKVAAIETGYGADMWKKVTEAFTAQTGIKVELTTDKKLEDVIGPSMQGGDYPDVIHLATGREAALTEQFIKGNLIADITDVLSMTVPGESKKVSEKIAGGFTDTSLTNPYGDGKTYLAPMFYSPCGLFYNAGFLKEKGWDVPKTWDEMWALGDKAAAEGTYLFTYPTTGYFDAFFYALMYAAGGPEFFNKATHYTEGIWDTPEAKTCFDIVAKLASYTNPITPAQANDQDFTQNQQLVLDNKALFMPNGTWIVGEMAEAPRADGFEWGMTALPAVKAGGDGYSYTWFEQAWIPAGAEHQDAAKQFVAYLYSDEACKLFAESGAIQPVLGIADDLEGDNKMFYSIYDNGAKAAMGNFAAFSAIPGVEVRTVFFDPVNSLVSGSMTCLLYTSPSPRDSTSS
;
A
#
# COMPACT_ATOMS: atom_id res chain seq x y z
N ALA A 1 9.03 -37.39 54.43
CA ALA A 1 9.36 -36.44 53.84
C ALA A 1 9.22 -36.43 52.35
N CYS A 2 8.68 -35.80 51.56
CA CYS A 2 8.84 -35.65 50.16
C CYS A 2 7.63 -35.39 49.38
N GLY A 3 7.27 -34.24 49.36
CA GLY A 3 6.28 -33.84 48.41
C GLY A 3 6.94 -33.44 47.11
N GLY A 4 6.81 -34.22 46.09
CA GLY A 4 7.20 -33.81 44.76
C GLY A 4 6.15 -32.89 44.19
N SER A 5 6.43 -31.68 44.06
CA SER A 5 5.64 -30.75 43.30
C SER A 5 6.21 -30.64 41.89
N SER A 6 5.58 -31.32 40.98
CA SER A 6 5.99 -31.24 39.57
C SER A 6 4.83 -31.02 38.59
N SER A 7 3.71 -30.49 39.08
CA SER A 7 2.51 -30.42 38.26
C SER A 7 2.14 -29.02 37.77
N SER A 8 2.93 -27.99 38.04
CA SER A 8 2.51 -26.64 37.71
C SER A 8 2.88 -26.15 36.31
N THR A 9 3.87 -26.77 35.63
CA THR A 9 4.29 -26.35 34.30
C THR A 9 3.47 -26.94 33.16
N ALA A 10 2.90 -28.14 33.33
CA ALA A 10 2.08 -28.74 32.29
C ALA A 10 0.68 -28.12 32.22
N SER A 11 0.16 -27.60 33.33
CA SER A 11 -1.16 -26.99 33.33
C SER A 11 -1.20 -25.60 32.71
N SER A 12 -0.09 -24.84 32.78
CA SER A 12 -0.04 -23.51 32.14
C SER A 12 0.04 -23.59 30.62
N THR A 13 0.73 -24.58 30.07
CA THR A 13 0.81 -24.76 28.61
C THR A 13 -0.53 -25.24 28.03
N ALA A 14 -1.22 -26.14 28.73
CA ALA A 14 -2.52 -26.61 28.33
C ALA A 14 -3.59 -25.50 28.42
N SER A 15 -3.49 -24.61 29.41
CA SER A 15 -4.43 -23.50 29.56
C SER A 15 -4.23 -22.42 28.50
N SER A 16 -3.00 -22.15 28.05
CA SER A 16 -2.78 -21.19 26.99
C SER A 16 -3.19 -21.72 25.61
N ALA A 17 -3.00 -23.01 25.35
CA ALA A 17 -3.49 -23.64 24.13
C ALA A 17 -5.03 -23.71 24.13
N ALA A 18 -5.65 -23.96 25.26
CA ALA A 18 -7.11 -23.93 25.41
C ALA A 18 -7.67 -22.51 25.26
N ALA A 19 -6.95 -21.48 25.75
CA ALA A 19 -7.37 -20.09 25.61
C ALA A 19 -7.37 -19.61 24.15
N SER A 20 -6.42 -20.05 23.30
CA SER A 20 -6.40 -19.71 21.88
C SER A 20 -7.45 -20.43 21.04
N ALA A 21 -7.97 -21.58 21.55
CA ALA A 21 -9.01 -22.37 20.89
C ALA A 21 -10.39 -22.14 21.49
N ALA A 22 -10.49 -21.36 22.54
CA ALA A 22 -11.59 -21.46 23.51
C ALA A 22 -12.76 -20.52 23.38
N PRO A 23 -12.96 -19.68 22.36
CA PRO A 23 -14.16 -18.84 22.37
C PRO A 23 -15.37 -19.54 21.78
N ALA A 24 -15.44 -20.85 21.93
CA ALA A 24 -16.61 -21.62 21.50
C ALA A 24 -17.85 -21.37 22.37
N GLU A 25 -17.75 -20.49 23.39
CA GLU A 25 -18.88 -20.17 24.26
C GLU A 25 -19.71 -19.07 23.62
N ASP A 26 -20.69 -19.43 22.79
CA ASP A 26 -21.82 -18.59 22.34
C ASP A 26 -21.54 -17.12 22.12
N VAL A 27 -20.28 -16.77 21.76
CA VAL A 27 -19.92 -15.42 21.41
C VAL A 27 -20.36 -15.15 19.98
N THR A 28 -21.09 -14.05 19.81
CA THR A 28 -21.45 -13.53 18.50
C THR A 28 -20.84 -12.14 18.36
N ILE A 29 -20.03 -11.94 17.33
CA ILE A 29 -19.48 -10.64 17.01
C ILE A 29 -20.26 -10.00 15.85
N LYS A 30 -20.27 -8.69 15.83
CA LYS A 30 -20.86 -7.89 14.75
C LYS A 30 -19.73 -7.41 13.85
N VAL A 31 -19.78 -7.79 12.58
CA VAL A 31 -18.83 -7.36 11.55
C VAL A 31 -19.55 -6.50 10.54
N ALA A 32 -19.05 -5.30 10.30
CA ALA A 32 -19.57 -4.37 9.31
C ALA A 32 -18.50 -4.15 8.24
N ALA A 33 -18.83 -4.48 7.00
CA ALA A 33 -17.90 -4.38 5.88
C ALA A 33 -18.53 -3.59 4.72
N ILE A 34 -17.74 -2.68 4.15
CA ILE A 34 -18.17 -1.92 2.98
C ILE A 34 -18.34 -2.85 1.78
N GLU A 35 -19.44 -2.72 1.07
CA GLU A 35 -19.65 -3.38 -0.21
C GLU A 35 -19.14 -2.48 -1.33
N THR A 36 -18.17 -2.95 -2.06
CA THR A 36 -17.56 -2.26 -3.21
C THR A 36 -17.74 -3.09 -4.48
N GLY A 37 -16.98 -2.80 -5.52
CA GLY A 37 -17.00 -3.57 -6.77
C GLY A 37 -16.66 -5.06 -6.60
N TYR A 38 -16.07 -5.45 -5.48
CA TYR A 38 -15.81 -6.88 -5.17
C TYR A 38 -17.08 -7.64 -4.77
N GLY A 39 -18.17 -6.95 -4.46
CA GLY A 39 -19.40 -7.57 -3.98
C GLY A 39 -19.36 -7.90 -2.49
N ALA A 40 -20.42 -8.52 -1.99
CA ALA A 40 -20.58 -8.89 -0.58
C ALA A 40 -20.41 -10.40 -0.31
N ASP A 41 -20.50 -11.25 -1.35
CA ASP A 41 -20.48 -12.69 -1.18
C ASP A 41 -19.18 -13.20 -0.52
N MET A 42 -18.05 -12.59 -0.81
CA MET A 42 -16.77 -12.96 -0.21
C MET A 42 -16.81 -12.80 1.32
N TRP A 43 -17.43 -11.74 1.82
CA TRP A 43 -17.55 -11.52 3.26
C TRP A 43 -18.44 -12.58 3.93
N LYS A 44 -19.52 -12.99 3.27
CA LYS A 44 -20.38 -14.06 3.74
C LYS A 44 -19.59 -15.38 3.86
N LYS A 45 -18.84 -15.73 2.83
CA LYS A 45 -18.02 -16.95 2.82
C LYS A 45 -16.94 -16.93 3.89
N VAL A 46 -16.24 -15.80 4.04
CA VAL A 46 -15.15 -15.64 5.02
C VAL A 46 -15.69 -15.69 6.44
N THR A 47 -16.81 -15.04 6.75
CA THR A 47 -17.40 -15.05 8.07
C THR A 47 -17.94 -16.44 8.44
N GLU A 48 -18.53 -17.16 7.49
CA GLU A 48 -18.96 -18.56 7.67
C GLU A 48 -17.75 -19.47 7.94
N ALA A 49 -16.66 -19.29 7.18
CA ALA A 49 -15.42 -20.06 7.39
C ALA A 49 -14.78 -19.77 8.75
N PHE A 50 -14.82 -18.52 9.19
CA PHE A 50 -14.34 -18.13 10.51
C PHE A 50 -15.13 -18.83 11.63
N THR A 51 -16.46 -18.85 11.52
CA THR A 51 -17.31 -19.54 12.48
C THR A 51 -17.03 -21.04 12.50
N ALA A 52 -16.86 -21.65 11.32
CA ALA A 52 -16.49 -23.07 11.23
C ALA A 52 -15.15 -23.35 11.90
N GLN A 53 -14.19 -22.46 11.79
CA GLN A 53 -12.86 -22.64 12.37
C GLN A 53 -12.81 -22.40 13.88
N THR A 54 -13.57 -21.44 14.40
CA THR A 54 -13.41 -20.93 15.77
C THR A 54 -14.60 -21.17 16.67
N GLY A 55 -15.78 -21.44 16.13
CA GLY A 55 -17.02 -21.46 16.86
C GLY A 55 -17.63 -20.10 17.18
N ILE A 56 -16.91 -19.01 16.88
CA ILE A 56 -17.41 -17.65 17.06
C ILE A 56 -18.41 -17.34 15.95
N LYS A 57 -19.63 -16.97 16.33
CA LYS A 57 -20.67 -16.58 15.37
C LYS A 57 -20.48 -15.15 14.91
N VAL A 58 -20.88 -14.85 13.68
CA VAL A 58 -20.78 -13.52 13.09
C VAL A 58 -22.14 -13.06 12.61
N GLU A 59 -22.52 -11.87 13.05
CA GLU A 59 -23.62 -11.10 12.50
C GLU A 59 -23.02 -10.08 11.52
N LEU A 60 -23.15 -10.36 10.22
CA LEU A 60 -22.53 -9.58 9.16
C LEU A 60 -23.48 -8.52 8.62
N THR A 61 -22.99 -7.30 8.53
CA THR A 61 -23.63 -6.18 7.83
C THR A 61 -22.76 -5.71 6.69
N THR A 62 -23.29 -5.70 5.48
CA THR A 62 -22.62 -5.15 4.30
C THR A 62 -23.54 -4.17 3.60
N ASP A 63 -22.98 -3.06 3.15
CA ASP A 63 -23.72 -2.04 2.40
C ASP A 63 -22.75 -1.14 1.65
N LYS A 64 -23.17 -0.62 0.51
CA LYS A 64 -22.38 0.37 -0.25
C LYS A 64 -22.31 1.72 0.48
N LYS A 65 -23.28 1.99 1.34
CA LYS A 65 -23.35 3.16 2.22
C LYS A 65 -23.26 2.71 3.67
N LEU A 66 -22.23 1.96 3.99
CA LEU A 66 -22.08 1.33 5.29
C LEU A 66 -22.19 2.32 6.44
N GLU A 67 -21.61 3.50 6.30
CA GLU A 67 -21.61 4.54 7.34
C GLU A 67 -23.03 5.00 7.69
N ASP A 68 -23.93 5.04 6.72
CA ASP A 68 -25.32 5.39 6.95
C ASP A 68 -26.09 4.30 7.69
N VAL A 69 -25.69 3.05 7.49
CA VAL A 69 -26.33 1.89 8.13
C VAL A 69 -25.89 1.72 9.59
N ILE A 70 -24.59 1.84 9.86
CA ILE A 70 -24.04 1.62 11.21
C ILE A 70 -23.96 2.89 12.06
N GLY A 71 -23.94 4.06 11.42
CA GLY A 71 -23.77 5.35 12.11
C GLY A 71 -24.77 5.60 13.23
N PRO A 72 -26.10 5.42 13.03
CA PRO A 72 -27.08 5.66 14.08
C PRO A 72 -26.87 4.84 15.35
N SER A 73 -26.60 3.55 15.25
CA SER A 73 -26.34 2.70 16.41
C SER A 73 -25.01 3.04 17.09
N MET A 74 -24.00 3.44 16.32
CA MET A 74 -22.72 3.88 16.87
C MET A 74 -22.85 5.18 17.69
N GLN A 75 -23.69 6.10 17.26
CA GLN A 75 -23.99 7.30 18.04
C GLN A 75 -24.62 6.97 19.39
N GLY A 76 -25.38 5.90 19.46
CA GLY A 76 -25.99 5.40 20.70
C GLY A 76 -25.05 4.55 21.56
N GLY A 77 -23.79 4.37 21.15
CA GLY A 77 -22.83 3.56 21.89
C GLY A 77 -22.85 2.07 21.56
N ASP A 78 -23.66 1.65 20.59
CA ASP A 78 -23.71 0.26 20.10
C ASP A 78 -22.84 0.16 18.85
N TYR A 79 -21.62 -0.38 19.02
CA TYR A 79 -20.63 -0.47 17.98
C TYR A 79 -20.56 -1.86 17.36
N PRO A 80 -20.28 -1.97 16.05
CA PRO A 80 -19.74 -3.21 15.51
C PRO A 80 -18.45 -3.60 16.23
N ASP A 81 -18.15 -4.89 16.28
CA ASP A 81 -16.88 -5.37 16.85
C ASP A 81 -15.72 -5.19 15.86
N VAL A 82 -15.98 -5.32 14.56
CA VAL A 82 -15.00 -5.08 13.50
C VAL A 82 -15.67 -4.27 12.40
N ILE A 83 -14.97 -3.23 11.95
CA ILE A 83 -15.40 -2.40 10.82
C ILE A 83 -14.33 -2.48 9.72
N HIS A 84 -14.77 -2.75 8.49
CA HIS A 84 -13.95 -2.71 7.30
C HIS A 84 -14.39 -1.57 6.39
N LEU A 85 -13.53 -0.60 6.22
CA LEU A 85 -13.74 0.59 5.38
C LEU A 85 -12.44 0.98 4.68
N ALA A 86 -12.51 2.00 3.85
CA ALA A 86 -11.37 2.72 3.32
C ALA A 86 -11.33 4.13 3.93
N THR A 87 -10.13 4.71 4.02
CA THR A 87 -9.97 6.14 4.29
C THR A 87 -10.26 6.95 3.03
N GLY A 88 -10.50 8.24 3.20
CA GLY A 88 -10.79 9.13 2.07
C GLY A 88 -12.24 9.11 1.60
N ARG A 89 -13.13 8.45 2.32
CA ARG A 89 -14.56 8.46 2.02
C ARG A 89 -15.22 9.73 2.58
N GLU A 90 -16.28 10.17 1.93
CA GLU A 90 -16.97 11.43 2.29
C GLU A 90 -17.40 11.47 3.75
N ALA A 91 -17.98 10.38 4.28
CA ALA A 91 -18.40 10.31 5.68
C ALA A 91 -17.25 10.35 6.68
N ALA A 92 -16.05 10.01 6.26
CA ALA A 92 -14.81 10.06 7.06
C ALA A 92 -14.94 9.37 8.43
N LEU A 93 -15.67 8.27 8.52
CA LEU A 93 -15.94 7.58 9.79
C LEU A 93 -14.65 7.10 10.46
N THR A 94 -13.78 6.44 9.70
CA THR A 94 -12.48 5.95 10.22
C THR A 94 -11.65 7.10 10.76
N GLU A 95 -11.54 8.19 10.01
CA GLU A 95 -10.76 9.37 10.38
C GLU A 95 -11.32 10.03 11.65
N GLN A 96 -12.63 10.10 11.81
CA GLN A 96 -13.28 10.63 13.01
C GLN A 96 -12.94 9.78 14.26
N PHE A 97 -12.95 8.46 14.11
CA PHE A 97 -12.61 7.56 15.21
C PHE A 97 -11.13 7.63 15.56
N ILE A 98 -10.25 7.76 14.57
CA ILE A 98 -8.82 8.01 14.81
C ILE A 98 -8.63 9.33 15.57
N LYS A 99 -9.23 10.41 15.10
CA LYS A 99 -9.11 11.73 15.71
C LYS A 99 -9.61 11.77 17.14
N GLY A 100 -10.67 11.01 17.42
CA GLY A 100 -11.25 10.94 18.77
C GLY A 100 -10.58 9.96 19.70
N ASN A 101 -9.52 9.26 19.31
CA ASN A 101 -8.90 8.16 20.06
C ASN A 101 -9.90 7.07 20.44
N LEU A 102 -10.83 6.77 19.53
CA LEU A 102 -11.91 5.80 19.73
C LEU A 102 -11.67 4.47 19.03
N ILE A 103 -10.44 4.20 18.65
CA ILE A 103 -10.01 3.02 17.93
C ILE A 103 -9.09 2.17 18.82
N ALA A 104 -9.32 0.86 18.84
CA ALA A 104 -8.52 -0.04 19.66
C ALA A 104 -7.11 -0.25 19.10
N ASP A 105 -6.15 -0.33 20.01
CA ASP A 105 -4.80 -0.80 19.71
C ASP A 105 -4.88 -2.29 19.38
N ILE A 106 -4.48 -2.67 18.18
CA ILE A 106 -4.47 -4.07 17.71
C ILE A 106 -3.06 -4.61 17.47
N THR A 107 -2.07 -3.98 18.07
CA THR A 107 -0.66 -4.44 17.94
C THR A 107 -0.51 -5.89 18.33
N ASP A 108 -1.22 -6.36 19.35
CA ASP A 108 -1.19 -7.74 19.81
C ASP A 108 -1.73 -8.76 18.79
N VAL A 109 -2.58 -8.32 17.86
CA VAL A 109 -3.04 -9.17 16.74
C VAL A 109 -1.85 -9.64 15.90
N LEU A 110 -0.84 -8.81 15.73
CA LEU A 110 0.35 -9.16 14.94
C LEU A 110 1.11 -10.35 15.53
N SER A 111 1.05 -10.52 16.84
CA SER A 111 1.70 -11.63 17.56
C SER A 111 0.82 -12.86 17.71
N MET A 112 -0.45 -12.78 17.33
CA MET A 112 -1.37 -13.90 17.41
C MET A 112 -1.09 -14.93 16.32
N THR A 113 -1.27 -16.20 16.67
CA THR A 113 -1.32 -17.27 15.69
C THR A 113 -2.62 -17.13 14.90
N VAL A 114 -2.53 -17.22 13.58
CA VAL A 114 -3.71 -17.18 12.71
C VAL A 114 -4.60 -18.38 13.04
N PRO A 115 -5.90 -18.19 13.33
CA PRO A 115 -6.80 -19.32 13.63
C PRO A 115 -6.76 -20.40 12.55
N GLY A 116 -6.49 -21.63 12.95
CA GLY A 116 -6.37 -22.79 12.06
C GLY A 116 -4.99 -22.97 11.42
N GLU A 117 -4.03 -22.10 11.72
CA GLU A 117 -2.68 -22.16 11.16
C GLU A 117 -1.62 -22.15 12.25
N SER A 118 -0.36 -22.35 11.87
CA SER A 118 0.78 -22.34 12.80
C SER A 118 1.54 -21.00 12.79
N LYS A 119 1.37 -20.19 11.76
CA LYS A 119 2.08 -18.92 11.61
C LYS A 119 1.38 -17.80 12.39
N LYS A 120 2.18 -16.84 12.83
CA LYS A 120 1.67 -15.59 13.39
C LYS A 120 1.23 -14.66 12.27
N VAL A 121 0.32 -13.75 12.58
CA VAL A 121 -0.15 -12.72 11.65
C VAL A 121 1.04 -11.93 11.08
N SER A 122 1.98 -11.50 11.93
CA SER A 122 3.19 -10.76 11.52
C SER A 122 4.07 -11.52 10.54
N GLU A 123 4.06 -12.84 10.57
CA GLU A 123 4.82 -13.67 9.63
C GLU A 123 4.15 -13.76 8.26
N LYS A 124 2.88 -13.42 8.18
CA LYS A 124 2.09 -13.50 6.94
C LYS A 124 1.98 -12.18 6.22
N ILE A 125 1.82 -11.07 6.93
CA ILE A 125 1.67 -9.76 6.31
C ILE A 125 2.96 -9.36 5.59
N ALA A 126 2.81 -8.88 4.36
CA ALA A 126 3.93 -8.41 3.55
C ALA A 126 4.63 -7.20 4.18
N GLY A 127 5.91 -7.01 3.89
CA GLY A 127 6.73 -5.97 4.50
C GLY A 127 6.23 -4.56 4.22
N GLY A 128 6.29 -3.71 5.22
CA GLY A 128 5.92 -2.30 5.14
C GLY A 128 4.45 -1.99 5.40
N PHE A 129 3.54 -2.95 5.24
CA PHE A 129 2.10 -2.68 5.41
C PHE A 129 1.72 -2.24 6.83
N THR A 130 2.41 -2.71 7.85
CA THR A 130 2.17 -2.32 9.24
C THR A 130 3.04 -1.14 9.70
N ASP A 131 3.90 -0.61 8.83
CA ASP A 131 4.82 0.50 9.10
C ASP A 131 4.42 1.78 8.35
N THR A 132 3.18 1.89 7.91
CA THR A 132 2.68 3.08 7.22
C THR A 132 2.05 4.06 8.21
N SER A 133 2.00 5.34 7.84
CA SER A 133 1.26 6.35 8.60
C SER A 133 -0.24 6.05 8.70
N LEU A 134 -0.76 5.23 7.78
CA LEU A 134 -2.15 4.81 7.79
C LEU A 134 -2.41 3.74 8.85
N THR A 135 -1.53 2.76 8.99
CA THR A 135 -1.67 1.69 10.00
C THR A 135 -1.26 2.14 11.40
N ASN A 136 -0.37 3.13 11.48
CA ASN A 136 0.12 3.73 12.71
C ASN A 136 -0.22 5.23 12.78
N PRO A 137 -1.51 5.59 12.87
CA PRO A 137 -1.93 6.99 12.67
C PRO A 137 -1.45 7.95 13.75
N TYR A 138 -1.06 7.46 14.93
CA TYR A 138 -0.60 8.30 16.03
C TYR A 138 0.92 8.43 16.12
N GLY A 139 1.67 7.70 15.28
CA GLY A 139 3.13 7.72 15.34
C GLY A 139 3.74 7.18 16.62
N ASP A 140 3.00 6.34 17.35
CA ASP A 140 3.42 5.76 18.63
C ASP A 140 4.02 4.35 18.51
N GLY A 141 4.24 3.88 17.30
CA GLY A 141 4.78 2.54 17.03
C GLY A 141 3.76 1.41 17.18
N LYS A 142 2.51 1.74 17.45
CA LYS A 142 1.42 0.76 17.60
C LYS A 142 0.57 0.68 16.35
N THR A 143 -0.01 -0.48 16.10
CA THR A 143 -0.90 -0.73 14.97
C THR A 143 -2.35 -0.61 15.41
N TYR A 144 -3.11 0.22 14.73
CA TYR A 144 -4.54 0.46 14.99
C TYR A 144 -5.41 0.03 13.82
N LEU A 145 -4.90 0.14 12.60
CA LEU A 145 -5.63 -0.25 11.39
C LEU A 145 -4.95 -1.46 10.75
N ALA A 146 -5.71 -2.51 10.54
CA ALA A 146 -5.23 -3.69 9.86
C ALA A 146 -5.28 -3.48 8.35
N PRO A 147 -4.18 -3.69 7.62
CA PRO A 147 -4.17 -3.52 6.17
C PRO A 147 -4.98 -4.61 5.49
N MET A 148 -5.87 -4.21 4.60
CA MET A 148 -6.75 -5.10 3.86
C MET A 148 -6.46 -5.00 2.35
N PHE A 149 -7.41 -5.31 1.54
CA PHE A 149 -7.30 -5.37 0.08
C PHE A 149 -6.49 -4.20 -0.48
N TYR A 150 -5.52 -4.52 -1.34
CA TYR A 150 -4.56 -3.56 -1.83
C TYR A 150 -4.39 -3.63 -3.34
N SER A 151 -3.81 -2.56 -3.88
CA SER A 151 -3.43 -2.46 -5.28
C SER A 151 -2.08 -1.75 -5.35
N PRO A 152 -1.01 -2.42 -5.80
CA PRO A 152 0.30 -1.81 -5.83
C PRO A 152 0.48 -0.88 -7.03
N CYS A 153 1.16 0.24 -6.82
CA CYS A 153 1.70 1.09 -7.85
C CYS A 153 3.22 0.89 -7.92
N GLY A 154 3.80 1.16 -9.08
CA GLY A 154 5.23 0.99 -9.26
C GLY A 154 5.68 1.47 -10.62
N LEU A 155 6.84 1.01 -11.04
CA LEU A 155 7.39 1.27 -12.36
C LEU A 155 7.00 0.12 -13.29
N PHE A 156 6.24 0.44 -14.31
CA PHE A 156 5.77 -0.50 -15.32
C PHE A 156 6.69 -0.46 -16.53
N TYR A 157 6.97 -1.62 -17.13
CA TYR A 157 7.92 -1.75 -18.22
C TYR A 157 7.59 -2.94 -19.09
N ASN A 158 8.23 -3.02 -20.26
CA ASN A 158 8.18 -4.18 -21.15
C ASN A 158 9.24 -5.20 -20.71
N ALA A 159 8.82 -6.21 -19.98
CA ALA A 159 9.70 -7.26 -19.50
C ALA A 159 10.31 -8.10 -20.65
N GLY A 160 9.56 -8.29 -21.72
CA GLY A 160 10.08 -8.98 -22.90
C GLY A 160 11.23 -8.25 -23.55
N PHE A 161 11.17 -6.91 -23.60
CA PHE A 161 12.24 -6.08 -24.16
C PHE A 161 13.52 -6.15 -23.31
N LEU A 162 13.40 -6.04 -22.00
CA LEU A 162 14.56 -6.15 -21.11
C LEU A 162 15.22 -7.52 -21.23
N LYS A 163 14.43 -8.59 -21.29
CA LYS A 163 14.95 -9.96 -21.49
C LYS A 163 15.70 -10.10 -22.82
N GLU A 164 15.11 -9.58 -23.90
CA GLU A 164 15.73 -9.60 -25.24
C GLU A 164 17.09 -8.90 -25.24
N LYS A 165 17.21 -7.77 -24.54
CA LYS A 165 18.45 -7.01 -24.43
C LYS A 165 19.43 -7.57 -23.41
N GLY A 166 19.00 -8.50 -22.56
CA GLY A 166 19.82 -9.00 -21.45
C GLY A 166 20.03 -7.95 -20.36
N TRP A 167 19.08 -7.04 -20.20
CA TRP A 167 19.13 -6.00 -19.19
C TRP A 167 18.36 -6.40 -17.94
N ASP A 168 19.02 -6.28 -16.78
CA ASP A 168 18.41 -6.56 -15.49
C ASP A 168 17.50 -5.41 -15.02
N VAL A 169 16.47 -5.76 -14.26
CA VAL A 169 15.62 -4.75 -13.62
C VAL A 169 16.41 -4.06 -12.50
N PRO A 170 16.50 -2.71 -12.53
CA PRO A 170 17.28 -1.99 -11.53
C PRO A 170 16.71 -2.11 -10.12
N LYS A 171 17.59 -2.31 -9.14
CA LYS A 171 17.25 -2.36 -7.71
C LYS A 171 17.68 -1.11 -6.95
N THR A 172 18.56 -0.31 -7.56
CA THR A 172 19.04 0.96 -7.00
C THR A 172 18.96 2.05 -8.06
N TRP A 173 19.01 3.29 -7.63
CA TRP A 173 19.03 4.41 -8.58
C TRP A 173 20.35 4.46 -9.38
N ASP A 174 21.47 4.03 -8.81
CA ASP A 174 22.71 3.90 -9.59
C ASP A 174 22.56 2.89 -10.73
N GLU A 175 21.88 1.78 -10.49
CA GLU A 175 21.56 0.81 -11.56
C GLU A 175 20.57 1.41 -12.58
N MET A 176 19.62 2.24 -12.13
CA MET A 176 18.72 2.97 -13.04
C MET A 176 19.51 3.86 -14.00
N TRP A 177 20.45 4.62 -13.49
CA TRP A 177 21.25 5.52 -14.33
C TRP A 177 22.09 4.74 -15.34
N ALA A 178 22.70 3.64 -14.91
CA ALA A 178 23.47 2.76 -15.80
C ALA A 178 22.57 2.19 -16.91
N LEU A 179 21.35 1.78 -16.57
CA LEU A 179 20.39 1.29 -17.56
C LEU A 179 19.93 2.41 -18.50
N GLY A 180 19.74 3.61 -17.97
CA GLY A 180 19.38 4.79 -18.77
C GLY A 180 20.46 5.12 -19.83
N ASP A 181 21.73 4.96 -19.48
CA ASP A 181 22.85 5.16 -20.42
C ASP A 181 22.84 4.08 -21.51
N LYS A 182 22.56 2.84 -21.17
CA LYS A 182 22.39 1.74 -22.15
C LYS A 182 21.22 2.01 -23.08
N ALA A 183 20.07 2.47 -22.54
CA ALA A 183 18.89 2.82 -23.32
C ALA A 183 19.22 3.93 -24.35
N ALA A 184 19.90 4.96 -23.89
CA ALA A 184 20.32 6.08 -24.77
C ALA A 184 21.23 5.59 -25.92
N ALA A 185 22.16 4.69 -25.64
CA ALA A 185 23.02 4.08 -26.67
C ALA A 185 22.24 3.28 -27.71
N GLU A 186 21.08 2.74 -27.34
CA GLU A 186 20.18 2.00 -28.22
C GLU A 186 19.11 2.91 -28.88
N GLY A 187 19.14 4.20 -28.63
CA GLY A 187 18.22 5.18 -29.23
C GLY A 187 16.85 5.25 -28.54
N THR A 188 16.73 4.82 -27.31
CA THR A 188 15.51 4.93 -26.52
C THR A 188 15.79 5.71 -25.22
N TYR A 189 14.77 5.83 -24.35
CA TYR A 189 14.84 6.59 -23.12
C TYR A 189 14.51 5.71 -21.92
N LEU A 190 15.05 6.05 -20.77
CA LEU A 190 14.80 5.33 -19.53
C LEU A 190 13.36 5.49 -19.04
N PHE A 191 12.74 6.66 -19.25
CA PHE A 191 11.55 7.03 -18.50
C PHE A 191 10.56 7.86 -19.31
N THR A 192 9.31 7.70 -18.95
CA THR A 192 8.19 8.59 -19.27
C THR A 192 7.20 8.58 -18.11
N TYR A 193 6.20 9.43 -18.14
CA TYR A 193 5.10 9.42 -17.19
C TYR A 193 3.81 9.86 -17.90
N PRO A 194 2.64 9.32 -17.52
CA PRO A 194 1.37 9.68 -18.18
C PRO A 194 1.03 11.16 -18.01
N THR A 195 0.99 11.62 -16.77
CA THR A 195 0.88 13.03 -16.36
C THR A 195 1.71 13.23 -15.10
N THR A 196 1.92 14.47 -14.69
CA THR A 196 2.63 14.77 -13.43
C THR A 196 1.87 14.28 -12.20
N GLY A 197 0.56 14.02 -12.32
CA GLY A 197 -0.22 13.44 -11.22
C GLY A 197 0.26 12.05 -10.80
N TYR A 198 0.91 11.31 -11.69
CA TYR A 198 1.47 10.00 -11.37
C TYR A 198 2.73 10.08 -10.49
N PHE A 199 3.28 11.27 -10.29
CA PHE A 199 4.38 11.48 -9.37
C PHE A 199 3.96 11.45 -7.90
N ASP A 200 2.69 11.47 -7.57
CA ASP A 200 2.24 11.29 -6.19
C ASP A 200 2.67 9.93 -5.67
N ALA A 201 2.27 8.86 -6.31
CA ALA A 201 2.67 7.50 -5.94
C ALA A 201 4.19 7.31 -6.01
N PHE A 202 4.82 7.81 -7.08
CA PHE A 202 6.26 7.74 -7.28
C PHE A 202 7.03 8.44 -6.16
N PHE A 203 6.70 9.70 -5.90
CA PHE A 203 7.42 10.53 -4.94
C PHE A 203 7.23 10.04 -3.50
N TYR A 204 6.04 9.57 -3.17
CA TYR A 204 5.77 9.04 -1.84
C TYR A 204 6.59 7.77 -1.56
N ALA A 205 6.66 6.85 -2.52
CA ALA A 205 7.51 5.68 -2.40
C ALA A 205 8.99 6.05 -2.30
N LEU A 206 9.42 7.06 -3.05
CA LEU A 206 10.79 7.57 -2.99
C LEU A 206 11.12 8.16 -1.61
N MET A 207 10.19 8.89 -1.00
CA MET A 207 10.36 9.42 0.34
C MET A 207 10.54 8.32 1.39
N TYR A 208 9.78 7.24 1.29
CA TYR A 208 9.98 6.06 2.14
C TYR A 208 11.35 5.43 1.93
N ALA A 209 11.79 5.32 0.69
CA ALA A 209 13.12 4.77 0.39
C ALA A 209 14.24 5.65 0.95
N ALA A 210 14.08 6.96 0.93
CA ALA A 210 15.08 7.92 1.38
C ALA A 210 15.15 8.05 2.91
N GLY A 211 14.03 7.98 3.61
CA GLY A 211 14.00 8.29 5.04
C GLY A 211 13.00 7.47 5.88
N GLY A 212 12.31 6.53 5.28
CA GLY A 212 11.33 5.68 5.97
C GLY A 212 10.05 6.39 6.38
N PRO A 213 9.19 5.68 7.15
CA PRO A 213 7.89 6.22 7.58
C PRO A 213 7.99 7.52 8.38
N GLU A 214 9.01 7.65 9.21
CA GLU A 214 9.19 8.84 10.05
C GLU A 214 9.44 10.08 9.19
N PHE A 215 10.37 10.00 8.24
CA PHE A 215 10.64 11.10 7.31
C PHE A 215 9.38 11.45 6.50
N PHE A 216 8.72 10.45 5.94
CA PHE A 216 7.49 10.63 5.18
C PHE A 216 6.43 11.38 5.99
N ASN A 217 6.21 10.95 7.23
CA ASN A 217 5.20 11.55 8.10
C ASN A 217 5.53 13.00 8.44
N LYS A 218 6.78 13.30 8.77
CA LYS A 218 7.25 14.67 9.03
C LYS A 218 7.12 15.55 7.80
N ALA A 219 7.50 15.05 6.65
CA ALA A 219 7.46 15.81 5.39
C ALA A 219 6.02 16.14 4.97
N THR A 220 5.10 15.18 5.07
CA THR A 220 3.70 15.38 4.70
C THR A 220 2.93 16.27 5.68
N HIS A 221 3.44 16.45 6.88
CA HIS A 221 2.91 17.39 7.89
C HIS A 221 3.70 18.71 7.95
N TYR A 222 4.59 18.94 7.00
CA TYR A 222 5.38 20.17 6.87
C TYR A 222 6.19 20.53 8.10
N THR A 223 6.79 19.54 8.74
CA THR A 223 7.69 19.78 9.89
C THR A 223 8.78 20.76 9.47
N GLU A 224 9.03 21.77 10.32
CA GLU A 224 10.01 22.81 10.03
C GLU A 224 11.40 22.21 9.75
N GLY A 225 12.03 22.69 8.69
CA GLY A 225 13.37 22.27 8.28
C GLY A 225 13.44 20.93 7.55
N ILE A 226 12.29 20.23 7.36
CA ILE A 226 12.27 18.90 6.76
C ILE A 226 12.81 18.90 5.32
N TRP A 227 12.58 19.97 4.58
CA TRP A 227 13.02 20.11 3.19
C TRP A 227 14.51 20.42 3.04
N ASP A 228 15.17 20.81 4.12
CA ASP A 228 16.62 21.06 4.17
C ASP A 228 17.41 19.82 4.58
N THR A 229 16.75 18.70 4.77
CA THR A 229 17.39 17.44 5.17
C THR A 229 18.04 16.73 3.99
N PRO A 230 19.07 15.88 4.23
CA PRO A 230 19.67 15.06 3.17
C PRO A 230 18.67 14.15 2.47
N GLU A 231 17.68 13.62 3.20
CA GLU A 231 16.64 12.76 2.67
C GLU A 231 15.77 13.47 1.63
N ALA A 232 15.34 14.70 1.94
CA ALA A 232 14.59 15.53 1.00
C ALA A 232 15.41 15.88 -0.23
N LYS A 233 16.67 16.29 -0.02
CA LYS A 233 17.59 16.60 -1.11
C LYS A 233 17.75 15.41 -2.05
N THR A 234 17.95 14.22 -1.50
CA THR A 234 18.07 13.00 -2.28
C THR A 234 16.86 12.77 -3.18
N CYS A 235 15.64 12.95 -2.65
CA CYS A 235 14.42 12.78 -3.43
C CYS A 235 14.38 13.74 -4.64
N PHE A 236 14.65 15.01 -4.41
CA PHE A 236 14.60 16.01 -5.48
C PHE A 236 15.74 15.86 -6.49
N ASP A 237 16.94 15.48 -6.03
CA ASP A 237 18.08 15.22 -6.92
C ASP A 237 17.79 14.01 -7.84
N ILE A 238 17.16 12.97 -7.34
CA ILE A 238 16.76 11.80 -8.14
C ILE A 238 15.75 12.20 -9.21
N VAL A 239 14.71 12.94 -8.84
CA VAL A 239 13.69 13.39 -9.80
C VAL A 239 14.28 14.30 -10.86
N ALA A 240 15.15 15.22 -10.46
CA ALA A 240 15.83 16.12 -11.39
C ALA A 240 16.71 15.35 -12.38
N LYS A 241 17.48 14.38 -11.90
CA LYS A 241 18.32 13.54 -12.77
C LYS A 241 17.46 12.68 -13.70
N LEU A 242 16.36 12.11 -13.18
CA LEU A 242 15.45 11.31 -13.96
C LEU A 242 14.85 12.10 -15.14
N ALA A 243 14.59 13.39 -14.95
CA ALA A 243 14.09 14.25 -16.00
C ALA A 243 15.03 14.25 -17.23
N SER A 244 16.34 14.18 -17.02
CA SER A 244 17.34 14.12 -18.11
C SER A 244 17.31 12.81 -18.88
N TYR A 245 16.74 11.75 -18.31
CA TYR A 245 16.57 10.43 -18.92
C TYR A 245 15.14 10.20 -19.47
N THR A 246 14.28 11.19 -19.38
CA THR A 246 12.89 11.11 -19.79
C THR A 246 12.74 11.40 -21.27
N ASN A 247 11.90 10.63 -21.97
CA ASN A 247 11.60 10.90 -23.37
C ASN A 247 11.06 12.33 -23.51
N PRO A 248 11.70 13.19 -24.30
CA PRO A 248 11.39 14.63 -24.34
C PRO A 248 10.01 14.98 -24.89
N ILE A 249 9.32 14.06 -25.56
CA ILE A 249 7.94 14.29 -26.00
C ILE A 249 6.94 14.26 -24.84
N THR A 250 7.34 13.69 -23.69
CA THR A 250 6.44 13.44 -22.55
C THR A 250 5.67 14.69 -22.10
N PRO A 251 6.28 15.87 -21.86
CA PRO A 251 5.52 17.04 -21.39
C PRO A 251 4.40 17.47 -22.33
N ALA A 252 4.61 17.38 -23.65
CA ALA A 252 3.59 17.77 -24.63
C ALA A 252 2.34 16.86 -24.59
N GLN A 253 2.48 15.64 -24.12
CA GLN A 253 1.42 14.63 -24.04
C GLN A 253 0.93 14.41 -22.61
N ALA A 254 1.51 15.08 -21.62
CA ALA A 254 1.20 14.88 -20.20
C ALA A 254 -0.04 15.70 -19.78
N ASN A 255 -1.19 15.37 -20.35
CA ASN A 255 -2.47 16.00 -20.07
C ASN A 255 -3.59 14.96 -20.12
N ASP A 256 -4.78 15.34 -19.68
CA ASP A 256 -5.93 14.43 -19.56
C ASP A 256 -6.39 13.85 -20.91
N GLN A 257 -6.08 14.50 -22.00
CA GLN A 257 -6.48 14.06 -23.35
C GLN A 257 -5.46 13.11 -23.98
N ASP A 258 -4.18 13.32 -23.73
CA ASP A 258 -3.08 12.66 -24.46
C ASP A 258 -2.22 11.74 -23.59
N PHE A 259 -2.54 11.58 -22.31
CA PHE A 259 -1.71 10.81 -21.36
C PHE A 259 -1.45 9.36 -21.80
N THR A 260 -2.40 8.75 -22.51
CA THR A 260 -2.22 7.39 -23.03
C THR A 260 -1.15 7.31 -24.11
N GLN A 261 -0.84 8.42 -24.78
CA GLN A 261 0.28 8.46 -25.73
C GLN A 261 1.63 8.32 -25.05
N ASN A 262 1.76 8.83 -23.80
CA ASN A 262 2.95 8.60 -23.00
C ASN A 262 3.06 7.14 -22.55
N GLN A 263 1.93 6.51 -22.20
CA GLN A 263 1.90 5.09 -21.88
C GLN A 263 2.26 4.23 -23.10
N GLN A 264 1.84 4.68 -24.28
CA GLN A 264 2.18 4.03 -25.56
C GLN A 264 3.69 3.99 -25.80
N LEU A 265 4.43 4.98 -25.31
CA LEU A 265 5.90 5.00 -25.44
C LEU A 265 6.53 3.74 -24.85
N VAL A 266 6.00 3.25 -23.73
CA VAL A 266 6.49 2.00 -23.12
C VAL A 266 6.11 0.79 -23.97
N LEU A 267 4.89 0.74 -24.50
CA LEU A 267 4.45 -0.34 -25.36
C LEU A 267 5.28 -0.44 -26.66
N ASP A 268 5.80 0.69 -27.13
CA ASP A 268 6.58 0.81 -28.37
C ASP A 268 8.11 0.80 -28.12
N ASN A 269 8.56 0.55 -26.91
CA ASN A 269 9.98 0.57 -26.52
C ASN A 269 10.68 1.92 -26.75
N LYS A 270 9.92 3.01 -26.68
CA LYS A 270 10.44 4.39 -26.76
C LYS A 270 10.70 5.02 -25.39
N ALA A 271 10.34 4.32 -24.35
CA ALA A 271 10.71 4.55 -22.96
C ALA A 271 10.69 3.19 -22.23
N LEU A 272 11.57 3.00 -21.25
CA LEU A 272 11.63 1.72 -20.52
C LEU A 272 10.59 1.68 -19.39
N PHE A 273 10.51 2.69 -18.57
CA PHE A 273 9.68 2.71 -17.36
C PHE A 273 8.70 3.88 -17.34
N MET A 274 7.54 3.63 -16.72
CA MET A 274 6.59 4.67 -16.34
C MET A 274 6.00 4.37 -14.98
N PRO A 275 5.71 5.39 -14.14
CA PRO A 275 4.91 5.20 -12.93
C PRO A 275 3.47 4.91 -13.32
N ASN A 276 2.88 3.89 -12.73
CA ASN A 276 1.50 3.50 -13.03
C ASN A 276 0.98 2.54 -11.94
N GLY A 277 -0.18 1.98 -12.17
CA GLY A 277 -0.79 0.96 -11.33
C GLY A 277 -1.33 -0.19 -12.16
N THR A 278 -1.86 -1.20 -11.48
CA THR A 278 -2.30 -2.45 -12.14
C THR A 278 -3.44 -2.25 -13.15
N TRP A 279 -4.16 -1.14 -13.07
CA TRP A 279 -5.22 -0.78 -14.04
C TRP A 279 -4.73 -0.57 -15.47
N ILE A 280 -3.40 -0.36 -15.65
CA ILE A 280 -2.81 -0.09 -16.97
C ILE A 280 -3.08 -1.22 -17.96
N VAL A 281 -3.14 -2.45 -17.50
CA VAL A 281 -3.36 -3.63 -18.34
C VAL A 281 -4.70 -3.53 -19.08
N GLY A 282 -5.77 -3.24 -18.33
CA GLY A 282 -7.10 -3.06 -18.91
C GLY A 282 -7.21 -1.79 -19.75
N GLU A 283 -6.63 -0.71 -19.29
CA GLU A 283 -6.66 0.58 -19.98
C GLU A 283 -6.00 0.53 -21.35
N MET A 284 -4.89 -0.21 -21.47
CA MET A 284 -4.12 -0.34 -22.71
C MET A 284 -4.37 -1.67 -23.45
N ALA A 285 -5.42 -2.41 -23.09
CA ALA A 285 -5.66 -3.77 -23.63
C ALA A 285 -5.74 -3.81 -25.15
N GLU A 286 -6.36 -2.79 -25.77
CA GLU A 286 -6.56 -2.72 -27.21
C GLU A 286 -5.45 -1.95 -27.96
N ALA A 287 -4.46 -1.41 -27.21
CA ALA A 287 -3.39 -0.64 -27.82
C ALA A 287 -2.39 -1.55 -28.54
N PRO A 288 -1.90 -1.15 -29.73
CA PRO A 288 -0.82 -1.87 -30.39
C PRO A 288 0.45 -1.82 -29.55
N ARG A 289 1.32 -2.82 -29.73
CA ARG A 289 2.54 -2.93 -28.92
C ARG A 289 3.64 -3.64 -29.69
N ALA A 290 4.87 -3.46 -29.25
CA ALA A 290 6.02 -4.12 -29.83
C ALA A 290 5.89 -5.65 -29.74
N ASP A 291 6.48 -6.35 -30.71
CA ASP A 291 6.52 -7.80 -30.69
C ASP A 291 7.22 -8.32 -29.44
N GLY A 292 6.65 -9.35 -28.83
CA GLY A 292 7.22 -9.93 -27.61
C GLY A 292 6.97 -9.12 -26.34
N PHE A 293 6.08 -8.12 -26.38
CA PHE A 293 5.73 -7.33 -25.22
C PHE A 293 5.17 -8.21 -24.09
N GLU A 294 5.74 -8.04 -22.90
CA GLU A 294 5.23 -8.64 -21.67
C GLU A 294 5.21 -7.55 -20.60
N TRP A 295 4.10 -7.43 -19.86
CA TRP A 295 4.07 -6.52 -18.73
C TRP A 295 5.06 -6.92 -17.65
N GLY A 296 5.81 -5.96 -17.16
CA GLY A 296 6.59 -6.04 -15.95
C GLY A 296 6.24 -4.90 -15.01
N MET A 297 6.41 -5.12 -13.73
CA MET A 297 6.31 -4.07 -12.72
C MET A 297 7.38 -4.30 -11.66
N THR A 298 7.98 -3.22 -11.21
CA THR A 298 8.94 -3.25 -10.11
C THR A 298 8.62 -2.12 -9.12
N ALA A 299 9.00 -2.33 -7.86
CA ALA A 299 8.99 -1.26 -6.86
C ALA A 299 9.97 -0.16 -7.27
N LEU A 300 9.81 1.05 -6.72
CA LEU A 300 10.83 2.07 -6.89
C LEU A 300 12.15 1.57 -6.31
N PRO A 301 13.26 1.79 -7.04
CA PRO A 301 14.57 1.33 -6.60
C PRO A 301 14.97 1.92 -5.24
N ALA A 302 15.83 1.20 -4.53
CA ALA A 302 16.44 1.70 -3.31
C ALA A 302 17.33 2.90 -3.60
N VAL A 303 17.40 3.80 -2.64
CA VAL A 303 18.25 5.01 -2.74
C VAL A 303 19.74 4.63 -2.73
N LYS A 304 20.08 3.58 -2.01
CA LYS A 304 21.47 3.06 -1.94
C LYS A 304 21.48 1.55 -1.89
N ALA A 305 22.62 0.96 -2.25
CA ALA A 305 22.80 -0.48 -2.26
C ALA A 305 22.49 -1.08 -0.87
N GLY A 306 21.76 -2.19 -0.86
CA GLY A 306 21.32 -2.86 0.35
C GLY A 306 20.09 -2.22 1.02
N GLY A 307 19.61 -1.09 0.53
CA GLY A 307 18.38 -0.48 1.00
C GLY A 307 17.13 -1.15 0.44
N ASP A 308 15.97 -0.69 0.90
CA ASP A 308 14.68 -1.23 0.49
C ASP A 308 14.11 -0.49 -0.73
N GLY A 309 13.48 -1.24 -1.62
CA GLY A 309 12.61 -0.72 -2.66
C GLY A 309 11.17 -0.63 -2.15
N TYR A 310 10.47 0.41 -2.51
CA TYR A 310 9.12 0.68 -2.03
C TYR A 310 8.12 0.75 -3.18
N SER A 311 6.92 0.21 -2.93
CA SER A 311 5.77 0.38 -3.79
C SER A 311 4.71 1.20 -3.06
N TYR A 312 4.28 2.29 -3.65
CA TYR A 312 3.09 2.98 -3.16
C TYR A 312 1.91 2.04 -3.30
N THR A 313 1.20 1.82 -2.21
CA THR A 313 0.13 0.84 -2.19
C THR A 313 -1.11 1.43 -1.55
N TRP A 314 -2.17 1.55 -2.34
CA TRP A 314 -3.47 1.89 -1.81
C TRP A 314 -4.10 0.64 -1.21
N PHE A 315 -4.60 0.73 0.02
CA PHE A 315 -5.27 -0.40 0.67
C PHE A 315 -6.40 0.05 1.58
N GLU A 316 -7.38 -0.83 1.75
CA GLU A 316 -8.47 -0.67 2.69
C GLU A 316 -8.04 -1.11 4.09
N GLN A 317 -8.86 -0.86 5.10
CA GLN A 317 -8.48 -1.15 6.48
C GLN A 317 -9.61 -1.82 7.24
N ALA A 318 -9.25 -2.69 8.16
CA ALA A 318 -10.14 -3.21 9.19
C ALA A 318 -9.70 -2.70 10.55
N TRP A 319 -10.63 -2.36 11.40
CA TRP A 319 -10.33 -1.82 12.72
C TRP A 319 -11.43 -2.16 13.73
N ILE A 320 -11.08 -2.04 15.00
CA ILE A 320 -11.95 -2.39 16.11
C ILE A 320 -12.23 -1.10 16.90
N PRO A 321 -13.50 -0.67 17.03
CA PRO A 321 -13.82 0.45 17.91
C PRO A 321 -13.36 0.18 19.34
N ALA A 322 -12.80 1.18 20.01
CA ALA A 322 -12.36 1.02 21.40
C ALA A 322 -13.49 0.61 22.35
N GLY A 323 -14.73 1.01 22.01
CA GLY A 323 -15.93 0.64 22.76
C GLY A 323 -16.61 -0.67 22.34
N ALA A 324 -16.00 -1.44 21.43
CA ALA A 324 -16.57 -2.72 21.01
C ALA A 324 -16.67 -3.71 22.19
N GLU A 325 -17.76 -4.42 22.23
CA GLU A 325 -18.10 -5.30 23.36
C GLU A 325 -17.21 -6.55 23.43
N HIS A 326 -16.83 -7.11 22.28
CA HIS A 326 -16.13 -8.38 22.17
C HIS A 326 -14.72 -8.22 21.60
N GLN A 327 -13.84 -7.54 22.32
CA GLN A 327 -12.49 -7.22 21.85
C GLN A 327 -11.66 -8.45 21.47
N ASP A 328 -11.65 -9.48 22.30
CA ASP A 328 -10.82 -10.67 22.06
C ASP A 328 -11.29 -11.46 20.84
N ALA A 329 -12.60 -11.66 20.72
CA ALA A 329 -13.17 -12.33 19.56
C ALA A 329 -13.00 -11.51 18.28
N ALA A 330 -13.12 -10.19 18.36
CA ALA A 330 -12.85 -9.28 17.25
C ALA A 330 -11.42 -9.40 16.76
N LYS A 331 -10.45 -9.45 17.67
CA LYS A 331 -9.03 -9.64 17.34
C LYS A 331 -8.76 -10.97 16.65
N GLN A 332 -9.43 -12.04 17.10
CA GLN A 332 -9.34 -13.34 16.42
C GLN A 332 -9.88 -13.26 14.99
N PHE A 333 -10.96 -12.54 14.77
CA PHE A 333 -11.51 -12.33 13.44
C PHE A 333 -10.53 -11.57 12.56
N VAL A 334 -9.94 -10.48 13.06
CA VAL A 334 -8.92 -9.72 12.31
C VAL A 334 -7.73 -10.62 11.96
N ALA A 335 -7.25 -11.42 12.90
CA ALA A 335 -6.17 -12.39 12.63
C ALA A 335 -6.56 -13.39 11.53
N TYR A 336 -7.80 -13.88 11.55
CA TYR A 336 -8.29 -14.83 10.55
C TYR A 336 -8.37 -14.25 9.14
N LEU A 337 -8.53 -12.94 8.99
CA LEU A 337 -8.56 -12.28 7.69
C LEU A 337 -7.26 -12.49 6.89
N TYR A 338 -6.18 -12.87 7.56
CA TYR A 338 -4.89 -13.18 6.94
C TYR A 338 -4.63 -14.67 6.77
N SER A 339 -5.62 -15.52 7.07
CA SER A 339 -5.50 -16.96 6.85
C SER A 339 -5.45 -17.28 5.36
N ASP A 340 -4.84 -18.42 5.02
CA ASP A 340 -4.77 -18.88 3.63
C ASP A 340 -6.18 -19.07 3.06
N GLU A 341 -7.11 -19.60 3.87
CA GLU A 341 -8.49 -19.80 3.46
C GLU A 341 -9.21 -18.48 3.18
N ALA A 342 -9.14 -17.52 4.10
CA ALA A 342 -9.75 -16.20 3.91
C ALA A 342 -9.16 -15.48 2.70
N CYS A 343 -7.84 -15.48 2.57
CA CYS A 343 -7.15 -14.83 1.45
C CYS A 343 -7.57 -15.40 0.10
N LYS A 344 -7.75 -16.73 0.02
CA LYS A 344 -8.22 -17.39 -1.19
C LYS A 344 -9.67 -17.03 -1.52
N LEU A 345 -10.54 -17.03 -0.53
CA LEU A 345 -11.94 -16.64 -0.71
C LEU A 345 -12.09 -15.19 -1.18
N PHE A 346 -11.32 -14.29 -0.62
CA PHE A 346 -11.28 -12.89 -1.07
C PHE A 346 -10.74 -12.79 -2.51
N ALA A 347 -9.66 -13.47 -2.82
CA ALA A 347 -9.04 -13.44 -4.14
C ALA A 347 -9.98 -13.92 -5.25
N GLU A 348 -10.85 -14.88 -4.97
CA GLU A 348 -11.88 -15.35 -5.91
C GLU A 348 -12.81 -14.22 -6.36
N SER A 349 -13.00 -13.20 -5.54
CA SER A 349 -13.79 -12.00 -5.88
C SER A 349 -12.91 -10.82 -6.35
N GLY A 350 -11.62 -11.02 -6.51
CA GLY A 350 -10.68 -9.99 -6.96
C GLY A 350 -10.14 -9.10 -5.85
N ALA A 351 -10.44 -9.40 -4.60
CA ALA A 351 -9.94 -8.67 -3.43
C ALA A 351 -8.67 -9.36 -2.90
N ILE A 352 -7.55 -8.64 -2.94
CA ILE A 352 -6.23 -9.23 -2.69
C ILE A 352 -5.71 -8.78 -1.34
N GLN A 353 -5.52 -9.74 -0.43
CA GLN A 353 -4.95 -9.49 0.89
C GLN A 353 -3.42 -9.33 0.83
N PRO A 354 -2.85 -8.43 1.67
CA PRO A 354 -1.42 -8.14 1.65
C PRO A 354 -0.61 -9.19 2.43
N VAL A 355 -0.65 -10.43 1.97
CA VAL A 355 0.10 -11.53 2.57
C VAL A 355 1.17 -12.04 1.62
N LEU A 356 2.27 -12.51 2.19
CA LEU A 356 3.33 -13.15 1.43
C LEU A 356 2.77 -14.41 0.75
N GLY A 357 3.17 -14.64 -0.48
CA GLY A 357 2.72 -15.79 -1.28
C GLY A 357 1.34 -15.62 -1.93
N ILE A 358 0.69 -14.47 -1.79
CA ILE A 358 -0.66 -14.27 -2.37
C ILE A 358 -0.69 -14.49 -3.89
N ALA A 359 0.41 -14.27 -4.57
CA ALA A 359 0.53 -14.48 -6.00
C ALA A 359 0.20 -15.92 -6.42
N ASP A 360 0.36 -16.89 -5.53
CA ASP A 360 0.03 -18.29 -5.81
C ASP A 360 -1.48 -18.49 -6.04
N ASP A 361 -2.32 -17.60 -5.50
CA ASP A 361 -3.77 -17.61 -5.71
C ASP A 361 -4.21 -16.80 -6.94
N LEU A 362 -3.26 -16.21 -7.66
CA LEU A 362 -3.53 -15.30 -8.78
C LEU A 362 -3.04 -15.87 -10.10
N GLU A 363 -3.57 -15.32 -11.19
CA GLU A 363 -3.23 -15.72 -12.56
C GLU A 363 -2.88 -14.49 -13.40
N GLY A 364 -2.23 -14.75 -14.55
CA GLY A 364 -1.91 -13.73 -15.53
C GLY A 364 -0.94 -12.68 -15.00
N ASP A 365 -1.09 -11.45 -15.46
CA ASP A 365 -0.21 -10.33 -15.08
C ASP A 365 -0.26 -10.02 -13.59
N ASN A 366 -1.42 -10.17 -12.95
CA ASN A 366 -1.56 -9.95 -11.52
C ASN A 366 -0.67 -10.87 -10.68
N LYS A 367 -0.42 -12.09 -11.12
CA LYS A 367 0.50 -12.99 -10.43
C LYS A 367 1.88 -12.35 -10.29
N MET A 368 2.38 -11.71 -11.32
CA MET A 368 3.67 -11.01 -11.29
C MET A 368 3.58 -9.72 -10.49
N PHE A 369 2.55 -8.90 -10.70
CA PHE A 369 2.41 -7.62 -10.01
C PHE A 369 2.36 -7.78 -8.49
N TYR A 370 1.57 -8.70 -8.00
CA TYR A 370 1.41 -8.93 -6.56
C TYR A 370 2.56 -9.73 -5.94
N SER A 371 3.47 -10.27 -6.74
CA SER A 371 4.65 -10.99 -6.25
C SER A 371 5.80 -10.08 -5.81
N ILE A 372 5.73 -8.78 -6.05
CA ILE A 372 6.84 -7.86 -5.74
C ILE A 372 7.23 -7.88 -4.26
N TYR A 373 6.27 -8.07 -3.37
CA TYR A 373 6.55 -8.12 -1.93
C TYR A 373 7.23 -9.43 -1.52
N ASP A 374 7.05 -10.52 -2.26
CA ASP A 374 7.80 -11.77 -2.07
C ASP A 374 9.27 -11.60 -2.51
N ASN A 375 9.54 -10.62 -3.36
CA ASN A 375 10.86 -10.29 -3.87
C ASN A 375 11.54 -9.15 -3.11
N GLY A 376 11.03 -8.80 -1.93
CA GLY A 376 11.66 -7.86 -1.01
C GLY A 376 11.17 -6.42 -1.07
N ALA A 377 10.21 -6.08 -1.94
CA ALA A 377 9.60 -4.76 -1.92
C ALA A 377 8.83 -4.54 -0.61
N LYS A 378 8.76 -3.29 -0.17
CA LYS A 378 7.96 -2.86 0.98
C LYS A 378 6.87 -1.91 0.54
N ALA A 379 5.74 -1.96 1.24
CA ALA A 379 4.65 -1.03 1.00
C ALA A 379 5.00 0.35 1.56
N ALA A 380 4.76 1.36 0.74
CA ALA A 380 4.72 2.74 1.18
C ALA A 380 3.30 3.07 1.70
N MET A 381 2.97 4.33 1.80
CA MET A 381 1.65 4.75 2.26
C MET A 381 0.51 4.25 1.37
N GLY A 382 -0.60 3.87 1.99
CA GLY A 382 -1.80 3.36 1.32
C GLY A 382 -2.92 4.39 1.10
N ASN A 383 -2.61 5.68 1.00
CA ASN A 383 -3.60 6.75 0.85
C ASN A 383 -3.12 7.78 -0.17
N PHE A 384 -4.03 8.23 -1.05
CA PHE A 384 -3.72 9.22 -2.09
C PHE A 384 -3.57 10.65 -1.54
N ALA A 385 -4.12 10.96 -0.37
CA ALA A 385 -4.02 12.27 0.25
C ALA A 385 -2.95 12.30 1.33
N ALA A 386 -1.69 12.12 0.93
CA ALA A 386 -0.57 12.06 1.86
C ALA A 386 -0.28 13.41 2.52
N PHE A 387 -0.22 14.49 1.74
CA PHE A 387 0.09 15.81 2.28
C PHE A 387 -1.12 16.44 2.95
N SER A 388 -0.88 17.08 4.08
CA SER A 388 -1.89 17.89 4.75
C SER A 388 -2.31 19.06 3.87
N ALA A 389 -3.61 19.40 3.86
CA ALA A 389 -4.10 20.50 3.06
C ALA A 389 -3.60 21.85 3.57
N ILE A 390 -3.14 22.69 2.64
CA ILE A 390 -2.83 24.10 2.89
C ILE A 390 -3.73 24.92 1.96
N PRO A 391 -4.59 25.81 2.49
CA PRO A 391 -5.46 26.62 1.64
C PRO A 391 -4.68 27.40 0.59
N GLY A 392 -5.11 27.32 -0.67
CA GLY A 392 -4.48 28.02 -1.78
C GLY A 392 -3.20 27.37 -2.33
N VAL A 393 -2.78 26.22 -1.78
CA VAL A 393 -1.61 25.48 -2.24
C VAL A 393 -2.03 24.11 -2.74
N GLU A 394 -1.70 23.81 -3.99
CA GLU A 394 -1.86 22.49 -4.57
C GLU A 394 -0.51 21.77 -4.60
N VAL A 395 -0.44 20.62 -3.96
CA VAL A 395 0.79 19.81 -3.90
C VAL A 395 1.31 19.46 -5.29
N ARG A 396 0.43 19.08 -6.20
CA ARG A 396 0.79 18.76 -7.58
C ARG A 396 1.50 19.92 -8.27
N THR A 397 0.99 21.15 -8.10
CA THR A 397 1.57 22.36 -8.71
C THR A 397 2.95 22.65 -8.16
N VAL A 398 3.16 22.44 -6.86
CA VAL A 398 4.43 22.78 -6.21
C VAL A 398 5.49 21.69 -6.42
N PHE A 399 5.12 20.42 -6.31
CA PHE A 399 6.08 19.31 -6.27
C PHE A 399 6.20 18.56 -7.59
N PHE A 400 5.12 18.43 -8.36
CA PHE A 400 5.06 17.51 -9.49
C PHE A 400 5.00 18.20 -10.85
N ASP A 401 4.17 19.21 -11.03
CA ASP A 401 4.07 19.93 -12.31
C ASP A 401 5.42 20.50 -12.79
N PRO A 402 6.33 20.95 -11.91
CA PRO A 402 7.64 21.40 -12.33
C PRO A 402 8.49 20.35 -13.08
N VAL A 403 8.17 19.07 -12.95
CA VAL A 403 8.88 18.02 -13.69
C VAL A 403 8.72 18.20 -15.21
N ASN A 404 7.53 18.62 -15.70
CA ASN A 404 7.34 18.94 -17.11
C ASN A 404 8.34 20.03 -17.57
N SER A 405 8.55 21.03 -16.73
CA SER A 405 9.47 22.12 -17.03
C SER A 405 10.94 21.68 -17.01
N LEU A 406 11.28 20.72 -16.13
CA LEU A 406 12.61 20.11 -16.11
C LEU A 406 12.88 19.31 -17.40
N VAL A 407 11.92 18.49 -17.83
CA VAL A 407 12.05 17.66 -19.04
C VAL A 407 12.14 18.53 -20.29
N SER A 408 11.32 19.58 -20.38
CA SER A 408 11.33 20.49 -21.52
C SER A 408 12.50 21.49 -21.51
N GLY A 409 13.26 21.57 -20.41
CA GLY A 409 14.39 22.49 -20.28
C GLY A 409 14.03 23.93 -19.91
N SER A 410 12.75 24.20 -19.57
CA SER A 410 12.31 25.55 -19.15
C SER A 410 12.57 25.82 -17.66
N MET A 411 12.96 24.82 -16.90
CA MET A 411 13.41 24.93 -15.50
C MET A 411 14.76 24.24 -15.35
N THR A 412 15.66 24.83 -14.57
CA THR A 412 16.95 24.19 -14.27
C THR A 412 16.83 23.23 -13.09
N CYS A 413 17.67 22.19 -13.07
CA CYS A 413 17.76 21.28 -11.94
C CYS A 413 18.11 22.02 -10.64
N LEU A 414 18.96 23.05 -10.72
CA LEU A 414 19.33 23.85 -9.56
C LEU A 414 18.10 24.56 -8.96
N LEU A 415 17.23 25.14 -9.77
CA LEU A 415 16.01 25.79 -9.30
C LEU A 415 15.04 24.78 -8.68
N TYR A 416 14.88 23.63 -9.32
CA TYR A 416 14.00 22.59 -8.83
C TYR A 416 14.46 22.02 -7.47
N THR A 417 15.76 21.80 -7.29
CA THR A 417 16.32 21.23 -6.07
C THR A 417 16.52 22.27 -4.97
N SER A 418 16.31 23.57 -5.26
CA SER A 418 16.37 24.63 -4.26
C SER A 418 15.24 24.50 -3.24
N PRO A 419 15.50 24.62 -1.93
CA PRO A 419 14.45 24.59 -0.91
C PRO A 419 13.48 25.76 -0.96
N SER A 420 13.89 26.93 -1.52
CA SER A 420 13.07 28.14 -1.55
C SER A 420 11.65 27.97 -2.10
N PRO A 421 11.40 27.27 -3.21
CA PRO A 421 10.03 27.09 -3.70
C PRO A 421 9.14 26.23 -2.76
N ARG A 422 9.76 25.40 -1.91
CA ARG A 422 9.06 24.48 -1.02
C ARG A 422 8.77 25.10 0.34
N ASP A 423 9.58 26.07 0.76
CA ASP A 423 9.40 26.77 2.03
C ASP A 423 8.07 27.50 2.08
N SER A 424 7.52 27.90 0.93
CA SER A 424 6.19 28.49 0.82
C SER A 424 5.06 27.54 1.23
N THR A 425 5.32 26.23 1.26
CA THR A 425 4.33 25.21 1.66
C THR A 425 4.38 24.91 3.15
N SER A 426 5.45 25.32 3.84
CA SER A 426 5.67 25.04 5.27
C SER A 426 5.14 26.12 6.22
N SER A 427 4.59 27.21 5.68
CA SER A 427 4.06 28.34 6.48
C SER A 427 2.55 28.27 6.74
#